data_4b7bf139cad067a91b59926ce81063d1
#
_entry.id   4b7bf139cad067a91b59926ce81063d1
#
_cell.length_a   1.000
_cell.length_b   1.000
_cell.length_c   1.000
_cell.angle_alpha   90.00
_cell.angle_beta   90.00
_cell.angle_gamma   90.00
#
_symmetry.space_group_name_H-M   'P 1'
#
loop_
_entity.id
_entity.type
_entity.pdbx_description
1 polymer ?
#
loop_
_entity_poly.entity_id
_entity_poly.type
_entity_poly.pdbx_seq_one_letter_code
_entity_poly.pdbx_strand_id
1 'polypeptide(L)'
;EVARFNQAEVTKREQFSKLKADYDQRKSQFEMEVWRRNAEVDEFQTAYRAKEPDAVVAYNEMVLARSEYPTEGFPQKFRIAYSPDSSELIVEYDLPEVQAIPKEAEYRYVKTKDAIESKARKPTEIKQLYQDIVASITLRTLHELFEADQADALALATFNGMVDTHDPASGREVRVPVVSVRAPKMEFLGLRLEKVDKVACLRNLGAQVSNRPDELQAVKPIVEFDMVDKRFIEQGDALSGLEARPN
;
A
#
# COMPACT_ATOMS: atom_id res chain seq x y z
N GLU A 1 71.28 3.27 -13.06
CA GLU A 1 69.98 3.69 -13.69
C GLU A 1 69.18 2.48 -14.15
N VAL A 2 69.71 1.55 -14.93
CA VAL A 2 69.03 0.35 -15.47
C VAL A 2 68.41 -0.51 -14.33
N ALA A 3 69.10 -0.74 -13.23
CA ALA A 3 68.63 -1.50 -12.09
C ALA A 3 67.40 -0.85 -11.41
N ARG A 4 67.38 0.49 -11.27
CA ARG A 4 66.22 1.25 -10.72
C ARG A 4 65.03 1.19 -11.66
N PHE A 5 65.26 1.26 -12.96
CA PHE A 5 64.16 1.16 -13.94
C PHE A 5 63.54 -0.23 -13.91
N ASN A 6 64.34 -1.29 -13.91
CA ASN A 6 63.85 -2.68 -13.84
C ASN A 6 63.06 -2.95 -12.55
N GLN A 7 63.53 -2.38 -11.41
CA GLN A 7 62.83 -2.49 -10.12
C GLN A 7 61.45 -1.76 -10.14
N ALA A 8 61.40 -0.60 -10.73
CA ALA A 8 60.16 0.16 -10.88
C ALA A 8 59.14 -0.58 -11.81
N GLU A 9 59.62 -1.22 -12.87
CA GLU A 9 58.74 -2.06 -13.73
C GLU A 9 58.18 -3.27 -13.00
N VAL A 10 58.98 -3.99 -12.22
CA VAL A 10 58.53 -5.12 -11.41
C VAL A 10 57.47 -4.67 -10.40
N THR A 11 57.72 -3.62 -9.66
CA THR A 11 56.75 -3.09 -8.69
C THR A 11 55.43 -2.67 -9.37
N LYS A 12 55.52 -2.04 -10.53
CA LYS A 12 54.34 -1.65 -11.30
C LYS A 12 53.52 -2.86 -11.79
N ARG A 13 54.20 -3.92 -12.24
CA ARG A 13 53.53 -5.19 -12.65
C ARG A 13 52.86 -5.87 -11.45
N GLU A 14 53.53 -5.88 -10.29
CA GLU A 14 52.93 -6.43 -9.05
C GLU A 14 51.70 -5.65 -8.60
N GLN A 15 51.78 -4.31 -8.62
CA GLN A 15 50.65 -3.44 -8.30
C GLN A 15 49.48 -3.66 -9.27
N PHE A 16 49.77 -3.73 -10.56
CA PHE A 16 48.74 -3.99 -11.57
C PHE A 16 48.11 -5.38 -11.40
N SER A 17 48.90 -6.40 -11.11
CA SER A 17 48.39 -7.75 -10.83
C SER A 17 47.48 -7.78 -9.60
N LYS A 18 47.86 -7.07 -8.52
CA LYS A 18 47.01 -6.92 -7.34
C LYS A 18 45.70 -6.22 -7.64
N LEU A 19 45.75 -5.08 -8.32
CA LEU A 19 44.57 -4.33 -8.70
C LEU A 19 43.62 -5.14 -9.60
N LYS A 20 44.21 -5.91 -10.53
CA LYS A 20 43.42 -6.79 -11.40
C LYS A 20 42.75 -7.91 -10.60
N ALA A 21 43.47 -8.56 -9.70
CA ALA A 21 42.92 -9.61 -8.85
C ALA A 21 41.77 -9.07 -7.96
N ASP A 22 41.95 -7.89 -7.37
CA ASP A 22 40.92 -7.19 -6.58
C ASP A 22 39.68 -6.85 -7.42
N TYR A 23 39.89 -6.38 -8.64
CA TYR A 23 38.79 -6.10 -9.57
C TYR A 23 38.04 -7.37 -9.94
N ASP A 24 38.75 -8.41 -10.35
CA ASP A 24 38.16 -9.70 -10.77
C ASP A 24 37.38 -10.35 -9.61
N GLN A 25 37.91 -10.24 -8.38
CA GLN A 25 37.22 -10.70 -7.18
C GLN A 25 35.90 -9.93 -6.93
N ARG A 26 35.95 -8.60 -6.95
CA ARG A 26 34.77 -7.75 -6.77
C ARG A 26 33.72 -7.97 -7.85
N LYS A 27 34.17 -8.12 -9.10
CA LYS A 27 33.31 -8.43 -10.23
C LYS A 27 32.60 -9.77 -10.04
N SER A 28 33.34 -10.81 -9.65
CA SER A 28 32.78 -12.13 -9.40
C SER A 28 31.76 -12.12 -8.24
N GLN A 29 32.05 -11.39 -7.16
CA GLN A 29 31.13 -11.21 -6.03
C GLN A 29 29.85 -10.50 -6.47
N PHE A 30 29.95 -9.45 -7.26
CA PHE A 30 28.81 -8.72 -7.80
C PHE A 30 27.96 -9.62 -8.72
N GLU A 31 28.59 -10.35 -9.63
CA GLU A 31 27.89 -11.26 -10.54
C GLU A 31 27.15 -12.37 -9.78
N MET A 32 27.76 -12.93 -8.72
CA MET A 32 27.09 -13.90 -7.85
C MET A 32 25.89 -13.31 -7.11
N GLU A 33 26.02 -12.08 -6.59
CA GLU A 33 24.95 -11.39 -5.91
C GLU A 33 23.78 -11.08 -6.85
N VAL A 34 24.05 -10.62 -8.07
CA VAL A 34 23.02 -10.40 -9.10
C VAL A 34 22.33 -11.72 -9.45
N TRP A 35 23.09 -12.80 -9.64
CA TRP A 35 22.52 -14.11 -9.92
C TRP A 35 21.61 -14.59 -8.78
N ARG A 36 22.05 -14.45 -7.53
CA ARG A 36 21.24 -14.81 -6.34
C ARG A 36 19.93 -14.04 -6.29
N ARG A 37 19.98 -12.72 -6.47
CA ARG A 37 18.77 -11.87 -6.47
C ARG A 37 17.80 -12.23 -7.59
N ASN A 38 18.32 -12.49 -8.77
CA ASN A 38 17.48 -12.92 -9.89
C ASN A 38 16.81 -14.26 -9.60
N ALA A 39 17.54 -15.21 -9.02
CA ALA A 39 16.98 -16.51 -8.63
C ALA A 39 15.86 -16.37 -7.57
N GLU A 40 16.03 -15.49 -6.57
CA GLU A 40 15.00 -15.18 -5.57
C GLU A 40 13.73 -14.59 -6.21
N VAL A 41 13.89 -13.69 -7.19
CA VAL A 41 12.76 -13.11 -7.93
C VAL A 41 12.04 -14.16 -8.78
N ASP A 42 12.79 -15.03 -9.45
CA ASP A 42 12.23 -16.12 -10.27
C ASP A 42 11.48 -17.14 -9.42
N GLU A 43 12.01 -17.48 -8.24
CA GLU A 43 11.35 -18.34 -7.26
C GLU A 43 10.04 -17.72 -6.76
N PHE A 44 10.07 -16.45 -6.34
CA PHE A 44 8.88 -15.72 -5.92
C PHE A 44 7.82 -15.62 -7.02
N GLN A 45 8.24 -15.33 -8.26
CA GLN A 45 7.32 -15.30 -9.40
C GLN A 45 6.66 -16.66 -9.65
N THR A 46 7.43 -17.75 -9.48
CA THR A 46 6.94 -19.12 -9.64
C THR A 46 5.91 -19.44 -8.56
N ALA A 47 6.20 -19.14 -7.29
CA ALA A 47 5.31 -19.34 -6.16
C ALA A 47 4.00 -18.53 -6.32
N TYR A 48 4.10 -17.26 -6.76
CA TYR A 48 2.93 -16.43 -7.02
C TYR A 48 2.06 -17.01 -8.15
N ARG A 49 2.66 -17.46 -9.25
CA ARG A 49 1.92 -18.10 -10.35
C ARG A 49 1.31 -19.43 -9.95
N ALA A 50 1.92 -20.14 -9.01
CA ALA A 50 1.36 -21.34 -8.39
C ALA A 50 0.25 -21.05 -7.38
N LYS A 51 -0.04 -19.74 -7.12
CA LYS A 51 -1.01 -19.25 -6.15
C LYS A 51 -0.68 -19.69 -4.71
N GLU A 52 0.61 -19.82 -4.41
CA GLU A 52 1.03 -20.11 -3.04
C GLU A 52 0.60 -18.97 -2.12
N PRO A 53 -0.08 -19.27 -0.99
CA PRO A 53 -0.73 -18.24 -0.19
C PRO A 53 0.20 -17.14 0.30
N ASP A 54 1.39 -17.50 0.79
CA ASP A 54 2.38 -16.52 1.26
C ASP A 54 2.87 -15.61 0.13
N ALA A 55 3.05 -16.15 -1.07
CA ALA A 55 3.44 -15.37 -2.23
C ALA A 55 2.30 -14.44 -2.70
N VAL A 56 1.03 -14.87 -2.61
CA VAL A 56 -0.13 -14.03 -2.91
C VAL A 56 -0.22 -12.87 -1.94
N VAL A 57 -0.06 -13.12 -0.63
CA VAL A 57 -0.04 -12.06 0.39
C VAL A 57 1.10 -11.09 0.13
N ALA A 58 2.35 -11.56 0.02
CA ALA A 58 3.52 -10.72 -0.20
C ALA A 58 3.43 -9.89 -1.49
N TYR A 59 2.90 -10.45 -2.58
CA TYR A 59 2.71 -9.72 -3.82
C TYR A 59 1.70 -8.57 -3.67
N ASN A 60 0.54 -8.83 -3.05
CA ASN A 60 -0.47 -7.80 -2.86
C ASN A 60 -0.03 -6.72 -1.87
N GLU A 61 0.81 -7.04 -0.88
CA GLU A 61 1.47 -6.05 -0.05
C GLU A 61 2.37 -5.12 -0.85
N MET A 62 3.20 -5.67 -1.73
CA MET A 62 4.04 -4.84 -2.62
C MET A 62 3.18 -3.95 -3.52
N VAL A 63 2.02 -4.42 -4.00
CA VAL A 63 1.08 -3.63 -4.79
C VAL A 63 0.57 -2.44 -3.99
N LEU A 64 0.05 -2.66 -2.78
CA LEU A 64 -0.51 -1.60 -1.96
C LEU A 64 0.55 -0.66 -1.38
N ALA A 65 1.74 -1.16 -1.06
CA ALA A 65 2.86 -0.34 -0.59
C ALA A 65 3.36 0.67 -1.65
N ARG A 66 3.12 0.40 -2.94
CA ARG A 66 3.46 1.31 -4.06
C ARG A 66 2.39 2.35 -4.33
N SER A 67 1.24 2.26 -3.69
CA SER A 67 0.15 3.22 -3.84
C SER A 67 0.56 4.57 -3.26
N GLU A 68 0.55 5.62 -4.07
CA GLU A 68 0.94 6.95 -3.62
C GLU A 68 -0.29 7.75 -3.18
N TYR A 69 -0.24 8.25 -1.95
CA TYR A 69 -1.21 9.15 -1.36
C TYR A 69 -0.53 10.42 -0.86
N PRO A 70 -1.28 11.51 -0.60
CA PRO A 70 -0.71 12.67 0.09
C PRO A 70 -0.07 12.26 1.42
N THR A 71 1.15 12.78 1.69
CA THR A 71 1.90 12.42 2.90
C THR A 71 1.29 12.97 4.18
N GLU A 72 0.52 14.06 4.09
CA GLU A 72 -0.13 14.71 5.22
C GLU A 72 -1.54 14.18 5.44
N GLY A 73 -1.80 13.58 6.61
CA GLY A 73 -3.13 13.13 7.03
C GLY A 73 -3.61 11.78 6.46
N PHE A 74 -2.78 11.10 5.63
CA PHE A 74 -3.10 9.77 5.08
C PHE A 74 -2.16 8.73 5.68
N PRO A 75 -2.65 7.81 6.55
CA PRO A 75 -1.81 6.86 7.27
C PRO A 75 -1.06 5.87 6.38
N GLN A 76 -1.65 5.44 5.26
CA GLN A 76 -1.14 4.43 4.32
C GLN A 76 -0.72 3.12 5.01
N LYS A 77 -1.41 2.77 6.08
CA LYS A 77 -1.20 1.52 6.81
C LYS A 77 -2.31 0.54 6.44
N PHE A 78 -1.95 -0.71 6.31
CA PHE A 78 -2.92 -1.76 6.02
C PHE A 78 -2.42 -3.10 6.57
N ARG A 79 -3.35 -4.03 6.72
CA ARG A 79 -3.10 -5.43 6.99
C ARG A 79 -3.82 -6.26 5.94
N ILE A 80 -3.20 -7.37 5.53
CA ILE A 80 -3.74 -8.26 4.51
C ILE A 80 -3.80 -9.67 5.05
N ALA A 81 -4.86 -10.39 4.71
CA ALA A 81 -4.97 -11.82 4.90
C ALA A 81 -5.57 -12.47 3.64
N TYR A 82 -5.15 -13.68 3.33
CA TYR A 82 -5.61 -14.41 2.16
C TYR A 82 -6.21 -15.76 2.57
N SER A 83 -7.40 -16.06 2.03
CA SER A 83 -8.05 -17.36 2.16
C SER A 83 -7.91 -18.15 0.86
N PRO A 84 -7.07 -19.19 0.81
CA PRO A 84 -6.87 -20.01 -0.39
C PRO A 84 -8.17 -20.70 -0.85
N ASP A 85 -8.99 -21.18 0.10
CA ASP A 85 -10.20 -21.95 -0.20
C ASP A 85 -11.24 -21.15 -0.97
N SER A 86 -11.36 -19.85 -0.68
CA SER A 86 -12.27 -18.93 -1.37
C SER A 86 -11.58 -18.04 -2.40
N SER A 87 -10.25 -18.11 -2.52
CA SER A 87 -9.43 -17.16 -3.30
C SER A 87 -9.79 -15.71 -2.95
N GLU A 88 -9.95 -15.43 -1.65
CA GLU A 88 -10.37 -14.14 -1.13
C GLU A 88 -9.22 -13.44 -0.41
N LEU A 89 -8.95 -12.21 -0.84
CA LEU A 89 -8.04 -11.31 -0.14
C LEU A 89 -8.83 -10.37 0.77
N ILE A 90 -8.46 -10.29 2.05
CA ILE A 90 -9.04 -9.35 2.99
C ILE A 90 -8.02 -8.26 3.28
N VAL A 91 -8.41 -7.02 3.12
CA VAL A 91 -7.60 -5.84 3.42
C VAL A 91 -8.30 -5.04 4.51
N GLU A 92 -7.60 -4.79 5.58
CA GLU A 92 -7.96 -3.80 6.58
C GLU A 92 -7.06 -2.59 6.41
N TYR A 93 -7.64 -1.44 6.06
CA TYR A 93 -6.92 -0.25 5.64
C TYR A 93 -7.20 0.93 6.58
N ASP A 94 -6.15 1.62 7.02
CA ASP A 94 -6.26 2.82 7.86
C ASP A 94 -6.62 4.01 7.00
N LEU A 95 -7.84 4.50 7.20
CA LEU A 95 -8.35 5.68 6.51
C LEU A 95 -7.90 6.97 7.22
N PRO A 96 -7.77 8.07 6.48
CA PRO A 96 -7.51 9.36 7.09
C PRO A 96 -8.65 9.80 8.01
N GLU A 97 -8.34 10.53 9.06
CA GLU A 97 -9.35 11.18 9.87
C GLU A 97 -10.00 12.36 9.12
N VAL A 98 -11.20 12.78 9.56
CA VAL A 98 -11.91 13.91 8.96
C VAL A 98 -11.10 15.22 9.01
N GLN A 99 -10.18 15.35 9.97
CA GLN A 99 -9.28 16.49 10.14
C GLN A 99 -8.28 16.64 8.98
N ALA A 100 -8.05 15.59 8.17
CA ALA A 100 -7.24 15.68 6.96
C ALA A 100 -7.87 16.59 5.88
N ILE A 101 -9.17 16.89 6.01
CA ILE A 101 -9.85 17.82 5.10
C ILE A 101 -9.56 19.27 5.53
N PRO A 102 -9.02 20.13 4.63
CA PRO A 102 -8.81 21.52 4.92
C PRO A 102 -10.12 22.23 5.32
N LYS A 103 -10.10 22.94 6.44
CA LYS A 103 -11.27 23.66 6.96
C LYS A 103 -11.68 24.84 6.07
N GLU A 104 -10.74 25.41 5.34
CA GLU A 104 -10.95 26.53 4.44
C GLU A 104 -11.28 26.02 3.02
N ALA A 105 -12.34 26.60 2.44
CA ALA A 105 -12.77 26.32 1.07
C ALA A 105 -12.02 27.16 0.04
N GLU A 106 -11.70 28.39 0.42
CA GLU A 106 -11.18 29.40 -0.50
C GLU A 106 -10.33 30.42 0.26
N TYR A 107 -9.28 30.90 -0.38
CA TYR A 107 -8.44 32.00 0.08
C TYR A 107 -8.54 33.15 -0.94
N ARG A 108 -8.82 34.38 -0.47
CA ARG A 108 -8.92 35.56 -1.33
C ARG A 108 -8.05 36.69 -0.77
N TYR A 109 -7.19 37.22 -1.60
CA TYR A 109 -6.45 38.43 -1.27
C TYR A 109 -7.33 39.66 -1.44
N VAL A 110 -7.49 40.45 -0.36
CA VAL A 110 -8.27 41.70 -0.33
C VAL A 110 -7.34 42.91 -0.35
N LYS A 111 -7.17 43.52 -1.52
CA LYS A 111 -6.23 44.64 -1.74
C LYS A 111 -6.48 45.84 -0.77
N THR A 112 -7.72 46.12 -0.46
CA THR A 112 -8.09 47.25 0.44
C THR A 112 -7.67 47.04 1.87
N LYS A 113 -7.46 45.80 2.31
CA LYS A 113 -7.04 45.43 3.66
C LYS A 113 -5.59 44.90 3.70
N ASP A 114 -4.97 44.78 2.54
CA ASP A 114 -3.67 44.11 2.37
C ASP A 114 -3.58 42.78 3.15
N ALA A 115 -4.64 41.98 3.05
CA ALA A 115 -4.79 40.75 3.84
C ALA A 115 -5.39 39.62 2.99
N ILE A 116 -5.04 38.37 3.37
CA ILE A 116 -5.68 37.15 2.85
C ILE A 116 -6.86 36.83 3.77
N GLU A 117 -8.05 36.85 3.21
CA GLU A 117 -9.27 36.37 3.87
C GLU A 117 -9.53 34.92 3.44
N SER A 118 -9.92 34.07 4.38
CA SER A 118 -10.35 32.71 4.12
C SER A 118 -11.85 32.56 4.32
N LYS A 119 -12.44 31.63 3.57
CA LYS A 119 -13.83 31.22 3.71
C LYS A 119 -13.88 29.78 4.23
N ALA A 120 -14.45 29.59 5.39
CA ALA A 120 -14.61 28.26 5.98
C ALA A 120 -15.58 27.40 5.16
N ARG A 121 -15.30 26.10 5.06
CA ARG A 121 -16.21 25.09 4.51
C ARG A 121 -17.41 24.89 5.44
N LYS A 122 -18.56 24.64 4.84
CA LYS A 122 -19.74 24.21 5.61
C LYS A 122 -19.57 22.78 6.11
N PRO A 123 -20.13 22.41 7.26
CA PRO A 123 -20.07 21.03 7.76
C PRO A 123 -20.58 19.99 6.74
N THR A 124 -21.61 20.33 5.96
CA THR A 124 -22.15 19.47 4.90
C THR A 124 -21.14 19.21 3.77
N GLU A 125 -20.33 20.21 3.41
CA GLU A 125 -19.28 20.10 2.41
C GLU A 125 -18.13 19.22 2.92
N ILE A 126 -17.74 19.37 4.19
CA ILE A 126 -16.73 18.52 4.84
C ILE A 126 -17.18 17.07 4.82
N LYS A 127 -18.44 16.82 5.22
CA LYS A 127 -19.03 15.47 5.21
C LYS A 127 -19.00 14.85 3.82
N GLN A 128 -19.43 15.58 2.79
CA GLN A 128 -19.46 15.08 1.41
C GLN A 128 -18.05 14.78 0.88
N LEU A 129 -17.08 15.67 1.13
CA LEU A 129 -15.68 15.46 0.77
C LEU A 129 -15.10 14.23 1.46
N TYR A 130 -15.41 14.06 2.75
CA TYR A 130 -14.91 12.91 3.50
C TYR A 130 -15.51 11.60 2.98
N GLN A 131 -16.82 11.56 2.69
CA GLN A 131 -17.46 10.42 2.04
C GLN A 131 -16.82 10.09 0.69
N ASP A 132 -16.52 11.10 -0.11
CA ASP A 132 -15.86 10.92 -1.41
C ASP A 132 -14.42 10.39 -1.28
N ILE A 133 -13.65 10.87 -0.28
CA ILE A 133 -12.31 10.38 0.02
C ILE A 133 -12.35 8.90 0.43
N VAL A 134 -13.21 8.54 1.39
CA VAL A 134 -13.37 7.16 1.85
C VAL A 134 -13.74 6.24 0.67
N ALA A 135 -14.71 6.65 -0.15
CA ALA A 135 -15.11 5.88 -1.31
C ALA A 135 -14.01 5.78 -2.38
N SER A 136 -13.24 6.85 -2.58
CA SER A 136 -12.11 6.88 -3.53
C SER A 136 -11.01 5.91 -3.12
N ILE A 137 -10.60 5.92 -1.84
CA ILE A 137 -9.57 5.01 -1.33
C ILE A 137 -10.05 3.56 -1.48
N THR A 138 -11.29 3.27 -1.09
CA THR A 138 -11.87 1.92 -1.20
C THR A 138 -11.86 1.39 -2.63
N LEU A 139 -12.40 2.16 -3.58
CA LEU A 139 -12.47 1.75 -4.99
C LEU A 139 -11.08 1.66 -5.63
N ARG A 140 -10.16 2.58 -5.28
CA ARG A 140 -8.79 2.55 -5.76
C ARG A 140 -8.04 1.31 -5.27
N THR A 141 -8.13 1.00 -3.99
CA THR A 141 -7.49 -0.20 -3.42
C THR A 141 -7.97 -1.48 -4.11
N LEU A 142 -9.29 -1.64 -4.27
CA LEU A 142 -9.85 -2.80 -4.98
C LEU A 142 -9.38 -2.86 -6.44
N HIS A 143 -9.30 -1.72 -7.11
CA HIS A 143 -8.82 -1.64 -8.49
C HIS A 143 -7.36 -2.05 -8.61
N GLU A 144 -6.49 -1.52 -7.78
CA GLU A 144 -5.06 -1.84 -7.76
C GLU A 144 -4.83 -3.34 -7.52
N LEU A 145 -5.56 -3.95 -6.59
CA LEU A 145 -5.47 -5.38 -6.31
C LEU A 145 -5.90 -6.24 -7.51
N PHE A 146 -7.04 -5.95 -8.11
CA PHE A 146 -7.56 -6.75 -9.23
C PHE A 146 -6.79 -6.52 -10.53
N GLU A 147 -6.32 -5.29 -10.80
CA GLU A 147 -5.50 -4.98 -11.97
C GLU A 147 -4.13 -5.66 -11.90
N ALA A 148 -3.54 -5.73 -10.70
CA ALA A 148 -2.25 -6.35 -10.48
C ALA A 148 -2.30 -7.89 -10.49
N ASP A 149 -3.47 -8.50 -10.33
CA ASP A 149 -3.62 -9.97 -10.19
C ASP A 149 -3.42 -10.73 -11.51
N GLN A 150 -2.15 -10.84 -11.93
CA GLN A 150 -1.73 -11.51 -13.16
C GLN A 150 -1.85 -13.04 -13.09
N ALA A 151 -1.84 -13.61 -11.90
CA ALA A 151 -1.94 -15.06 -11.69
C ALA A 151 -3.39 -15.55 -11.58
N ASP A 152 -4.37 -14.63 -11.61
CA ASP A 152 -5.77 -14.93 -11.33
C ASP A 152 -5.95 -15.67 -9.99
N ALA A 153 -5.21 -15.20 -8.98
CA ALA A 153 -5.23 -15.75 -7.63
C ALA A 153 -6.41 -15.25 -6.80
N LEU A 154 -7.01 -14.11 -7.18
CA LEU A 154 -8.10 -13.47 -6.47
C LEU A 154 -9.43 -13.68 -7.20
N ALA A 155 -10.39 -14.33 -6.56
CA ALA A 155 -11.79 -14.36 -7.00
C ALA A 155 -12.61 -13.25 -6.31
N LEU A 156 -12.24 -12.91 -5.08
CA LEU A 156 -12.89 -11.95 -4.19
C LEU A 156 -11.86 -11.05 -3.52
N ALA A 157 -12.24 -9.80 -3.27
CA ALA A 157 -11.49 -8.93 -2.36
C ALA A 157 -12.47 -8.27 -1.39
N THR A 158 -12.15 -8.36 -0.10
CA THR A 158 -12.86 -7.66 0.97
C THR A 158 -12.01 -6.51 1.47
N PHE A 159 -12.58 -5.32 1.50
CA PHE A 159 -11.95 -4.12 2.02
C PHE A 159 -12.71 -3.64 3.26
N ASN A 160 -11.99 -3.47 4.36
CA ASN A 160 -12.47 -2.85 5.60
C ASN A 160 -11.69 -1.56 5.84
N GLY A 161 -12.36 -0.42 5.74
CA GLY A 161 -11.76 0.88 6.02
C GLY A 161 -11.97 1.27 7.47
N MET A 162 -10.86 1.42 8.19
CA MET A 162 -10.82 1.69 9.62
C MET A 162 -10.31 3.10 9.88
N VAL A 163 -10.81 3.72 10.94
CA VAL A 163 -10.31 5.00 11.44
C VAL A 163 -9.91 4.82 12.89
N ASP A 164 -8.64 5.09 13.20
CA ASP A 164 -8.14 5.12 14.57
C ASP A 164 -8.50 6.47 15.20
N THR A 165 -9.14 6.42 16.36
CA THR A 165 -9.64 7.63 17.05
C THR A 165 -9.72 7.38 18.55
N HIS A 166 -10.27 8.37 19.28
CA HIS A 166 -10.52 8.23 20.73
C HIS A 166 -12.01 8.28 20.98
N ASP A 167 -12.49 7.32 21.77
CA ASP A 167 -13.87 7.37 22.27
C ASP A 167 -14.08 8.63 23.13
N PRO A 168 -14.99 9.53 22.73
CA PRO A 168 -15.20 10.79 23.45
C PRO A 168 -15.72 10.62 24.88
N ALA A 169 -16.29 9.46 25.21
CA ALA A 169 -16.82 9.17 26.55
C ALA A 169 -15.73 8.66 27.51
N SER A 170 -14.77 7.92 27.02
CA SER A 170 -13.74 7.27 27.85
C SER A 170 -12.32 7.78 27.58
N GLY A 171 -12.07 8.49 26.47
CA GLY A 171 -10.74 8.91 26.03
C GLY A 171 -9.82 7.75 25.60
N ARG A 172 -10.35 6.54 25.47
CA ARG A 172 -9.59 5.37 25.04
C ARG A 172 -9.47 5.35 23.54
N GLU A 173 -8.33 4.86 23.07
CA GLU A 173 -8.15 4.59 21.62
C GLU A 173 -9.17 3.52 21.18
N VAL A 174 -9.82 3.79 20.06
CA VAL A 174 -10.79 2.90 19.43
C VAL A 174 -10.54 2.89 17.93
N ARG A 175 -10.74 1.73 17.31
CA ARG A 175 -10.63 1.53 15.87
C ARG A 175 -12.02 1.31 15.30
N VAL A 176 -12.47 2.23 14.47
CA VAL A 176 -13.87 2.32 13.99
C VAL A 176 -13.94 1.93 12.52
N PRO A 177 -14.65 0.86 12.15
CA PRO A 177 -14.94 0.54 10.75
C PRO A 177 -15.97 1.52 10.20
N VAL A 178 -15.63 2.26 9.14
CA VAL A 178 -16.52 3.25 8.50
C VAL A 178 -16.99 2.82 7.11
N VAL A 179 -16.31 1.84 6.51
CA VAL A 179 -16.73 1.20 5.26
C VAL A 179 -16.29 -0.26 5.26
N SER A 180 -17.14 -1.13 4.74
CA SER A 180 -16.79 -2.52 4.45
C SER A 180 -17.45 -2.96 3.16
N VAL A 181 -16.69 -3.55 2.25
CA VAL A 181 -17.19 -4.05 0.96
C VAL A 181 -16.51 -5.35 0.61
N ARG A 182 -17.29 -6.29 0.07
CA ARG A 182 -16.80 -7.56 -0.48
C ARG A 182 -17.13 -7.59 -1.96
N ALA A 183 -16.13 -7.47 -2.80
CA ALA A 183 -16.28 -7.33 -4.24
C ALA A 183 -15.82 -8.59 -4.99
N PRO A 184 -16.68 -9.24 -5.78
CA PRO A 184 -16.25 -10.25 -6.74
C PRO A 184 -15.45 -9.60 -7.88
N LYS A 185 -14.29 -10.18 -8.23
CA LYS A 185 -13.38 -9.65 -9.27
C LYS A 185 -14.10 -9.39 -10.59
N MET A 186 -14.90 -10.36 -11.06
CA MET A 186 -15.59 -10.25 -12.35
C MET A 186 -16.61 -9.12 -12.38
N GLU A 187 -17.32 -8.89 -11.28
CA GLU A 187 -18.28 -7.81 -11.15
C GLU A 187 -17.57 -6.45 -11.13
N PHE A 188 -16.49 -6.36 -10.34
CA PHE A 188 -15.71 -5.13 -10.18
C PHE A 188 -15.04 -4.70 -11.50
N LEU A 189 -14.43 -5.63 -12.24
CA LEU A 189 -13.78 -5.34 -13.51
C LEU A 189 -14.77 -4.90 -14.62
N GLY A 190 -16.06 -5.18 -14.46
CA GLY A 190 -17.11 -4.68 -15.34
C GLY A 190 -17.45 -3.20 -15.14
N LEU A 191 -16.98 -2.57 -14.06
CA LEU A 191 -17.26 -1.17 -13.73
C LEU A 191 -16.44 -0.20 -14.57
N ARG A 192 -17.01 0.96 -14.87
CA ARG A 192 -16.31 2.09 -15.48
C ARG A 192 -16.09 3.16 -14.43
N LEU A 193 -15.02 2.99 -13.64
CA LEU A 193 -14.75 3.81 -12.45
C LEU A 193 -14.65 5.33 -12.75
N GLU A 194 -14.26 5.69 -13.97
CA GLU A 194 -14.19 7.09 -14.41
C GLU A 194 -15.58 7.76 -14.60
N LYS A 195 -16.67 6.98 -14.58
CA LYS A 195 -18.04 7.45 -14.85
C LYS A 195 -19.02 7.23 -13.71
N VAL A 196 -18.57 6.67 -12.60
CA VAL A 196 -19.47 6.34 -11.48
C VAL A 196 -19.48 7.43 -10.42
N ASP A 197 -20.64 7.61 -9.78
CA ASP A 197 -20.66 8.17 -8.43
C ASP A 197 -20.07 7.12 -7.47
N LYS A 198 -19.02 7.46 -6.78
CA LYS A 198 -18.22 6.51 -6.01
C LYS A 198 -19.00 5.89 -4.86
N VAL A 199 -19.78 6.69 -4.14
CA VAL A 199 -20.60 6.22 -3.01
C VAL A 199 -21.75 5.33 -3.52
N ALA A 200 -22.39 5.72 -4.61
CA ALA A 200 -23.44 4.89 -5.23
C ALA A 200 -22.86 3.58 -5.77
N CYS A 201 -21.66 3.60 -6.35
CA CYS A 201 -20.94 2.43 -6.81
C CYS A 201 -20.67 1.44 -5.68
N LEU A 202 -20.15 1.92 -4.53
CA LEU A 202 -19.94 1.07 -3.36
C LEU A 202 -21.25 0.45 -2.85
N ARG A 203 -22.32 1.23 -2.80
CA ARG A 203 -23.65 0.71 -2.40
C ARG A 203 -24.15 -0.37 -3.37
N ASN A 204 -23.94 -0.19 -4.67
CA ASN A 204 -24.29 -1.18 -5.69
C ASN A 204 -23.50 -2.49 -5.52
N LEU A 205 -22.24 -2.39 -5.07
CA LEU A 205 -21.42 -3.55 -4.69
C LEU A 205 -21.82 -4.17 -3.33
N GLY A 206 -22.90 -3.72 -2.71
CA GLY A 206 -23.36 -4.22 -1.42
C GLY A 206 -22.54 -3.75 -0.22
N ALA A 207 -21.77 -2.68 -0.37
CA ALA A 207 -20.95 -2.15 0.71
C ALA A 207 -21.79 -1.65 1.90
N GLN A 208 -21.28 -1.92 3.10
CA GLN A 208 -21.70 -1.25 4.32
C GLN A 208 -20.93 0.07 4.39
N VAL A 209 -21.61 1.18 4.16
CA VAL A 209 -20.98 2.52 4.17
C VAL A 209 -21.61 3.33 5.28
N SER A 210 -20.80 3.95 6.15
CA SER A 210 -21.27 4.82 7.20
C SER A 210 -22.05 6.01 6.62
N ASN A 211 -23.23 6.29 7.20
CA ASN A 211 -24.00 7.48 6.83
C ASN A 211 -23.37 8.77 7.37
N ARG A 212 -22.58 8.64 8.43
CA ARG A 212 -21.87 9.74 9.11
C ARG A 212 -20.43 9.34 9.42
N PRO A 213 -19.60 9.14 8.39
CA PRO A 213 -18.21 8.77 8.62
C PRO A 213 -17.42 9.92 9.28
N ASP A 214 -17.86 11.15 9.10
CA ASP A 214 -17.36 12.36 9.75
C ASP A 214 -17.62 12.39 11.27
N GLU A 215 -18.65 11.69 11.73
CA GLU A 215 -18.97 11.48 13.16
C GLU A 215 -18.52 10.09 13.64
N LEU A 216 -17.76 9.34 12.83
CA LEU A 216 -17.26 8.00 13.11
C LEU A 216 -18.37 7.00 13.49
N GLN A 217 -19.52 7.11 12.83
CA GLN A 217 -20.57 6.12 12.98
C GLN A 217 -20.09 4.78 12.39
N ALA A 218 -19.90 3.80 13.27
CA ALA A 218 -19.40 2.48 12.89
C ALA A 218 -20.37 1.73 11.96
N VAL A 219 -19.82 0.96 11.04
CA VAL A 219 -20.53 -0.07 10.28
C VAL A 219 -20.09 -1.45 10.78
N LYS A 220 -20.89 -2.48 10.48
CA LYS A 220 -20.46 -3.85 10.76
C LYS A 220 -19.61 -4.36 9.59
N PRO A 221 -18.36 -4.80 9.81
CA PRO A 221 -17.55 -5.42 8.76
C PRO A 221 -18.27 -6.66 8.17
N ILE A 222 -18.20 -6.83 6.85
CA ILE A 222 -18.77 -8.00 6.15
C ILE A 222 -17.96 -9.25 6.50
N VAL A 223 -16.63 -9.09 6.56
CA VAL A 223 -15.71 -10.11 7.07
C VAL A 223 -14.86 -9.44 8.15
N GLU A 224 -14.90 -9.98 9.36
CA GLU A 224 -14.04 -9.52 10.44
C GLU A 224 -12.64 -10.07 10.23
N PHE A 225 -11.65 -9.20 10.38
CA PHE A 225 -10.24 -9.57 10.36
C PHE A 225 -9.88 -10.08 11.75
N ASP A 226 -10.01 -11.39 11.96
CA ASP A 226 -9.62 -12.02 13.21
C ASP A 226 -8.27 -12.72 13.01
N MET A 227 -7.23 -12.23 13.70
CA MET A 227 -5.87 -12.77 13.68
C MET A 227 -5.79 -14.22 14.19
N VAL A 228 -6.84 -14.75 14.81
CA VAL A 228 -6.92 -16.12 15.30
C VAL A 228 -7.57 -17.06 14.28
N ASP A 229 -8.16 -16.53 13.22
CA ASP A 229 -8.83 -17.35 12.20
C ASP A 229 -7.83 -18.04 11.27
N LYS A 230 -7.60 -19.34 11.55
CA LYS A 230 -6.65 -20.19 10.80
C LYS A 230 -7.00 -20.39 9.31
N ARG A 231 -8.15 -19.92 8.84
CA ARG A 231 -8.51 -19.94 7.41
C ARG A 231 -7.75 -18.89 6.63
N PHE A 232 -7.18 -17.88 7.31
CA PHE A 232 -6.43 -16.81 6.70
C PHE A 232 -4.94 -16.98 6.96
N ILE A 233 -4.16 -16.79 5.93
CA ILE A 233 -2.72 -16.70 6.00
C ILE A 233 -2.40 -15.23 6.04
N GLU A 234 -1.88 -14.79 7.17
CA GLU A 234 -1.44 -13.42 7.39
C GLU A 234 0.02 -13.25 6.93
N GLN A 235 0.40 -12.00 6.83
CA GLN A 235 1.79 -11.61 6.62
C GLN A 235 2.68 -12.29 7.67
N GLY A 236 3.48 -13.24 7.23
CA GLY A 236 4.65 -13.69 7.99
C GLY A 236 5.80 -12.69 7.82
N ASP A 237 6.79 -12.73 8.71
CA ASP A 237 8.01 -11.88 8.68
C ASP A 237 8.85 -11.97 7.38
N ALA A 238 8.29 -12.49 6.30
CA ALA A 238 8.95 -12.76 5.01
C ALA A 238 9.48 -11.49 4.32
N LEU A 239 8.90 -10.31 4.57
CA LEU A 239 9.38 -9.05 4.00
C LEU A 239 10.51 -8.39 4.81
N SER A 240 10.75 -8.80 6.06
CA SER A 240 11.85 -8.24 6.86
C SER A 240 13.25 -8.46 6.24
N GLY A 241 13.36 -9.41 5.31
CA GLY A 241 14.57 -9.69 4.55
C GLY A 241 14.79 -8.84 3.30
N LEU A 242 13.73 -8.27 2.72
CA LEU A 242 13.78 -7.51 1.47
C LEU A 242 13.97 -5.99 1.68
N GLU A 243 13.54 -5.45 2.81
CA GLU A 243 13.61 -4.00 3.09
C GLU A 243 14.95 -3.51 3.66
N ALA A 244 15.82 -4.38 4.11
CA ALA A 244 17.05 -4.00 4.80
C ALA A 244 18.25 -3.85 3.84
N ARG A 245 18.20 -2.89 2.87
CA ARG A 245 19.45 -2.34 2.32
C ARG A 245 19.26 -0.91 1.80
N PRO A 246 20.08 0.04 2.29
CA PRO A 246 20.09 1.41 1.81
C PRO A 246 20.65 1.49 0.37
N ASN A 247 20.20 2.49 -0.33
CA ASN A 247 20.72 2.92 -1.65
C ASN A 247 22.23 3.17 -1.64
#